data_3e985c26a2554e6a565adb7c02219848
#
_entry.id   3e985c26a2554e6a565adb7c02219848
#
_cell.length_a   1.000
_cell.length_b   1.000
_cell.length_c   1.000
_cell.angle_alpha   90.00
_cell.angle_beta   90.00
_cell.angle_gamma   90.00
#
_symmetry.space_group_name_H-M   'P 1'
#
loop_
_entity.id
_entity.type
_entity.pdbx_description
1 polymer ?
#
loop_
_entity_poly.entity_id
_entity_poly.type
_entity_poly.pdbx_seq_one_letter_code
_entity_poly.pdbx_strand_id
1 'polypeptide(L)'
;KNDVSEPDFDPAEMLAGKMVAMLRGRGAPNQWLISSFRRETIDAVHALTIPILVLQGTNDLQVGVKDAELLAAANKNARLTMIPKMNHIFVEINGDEQANKDSYTNASLPIAPLLSNAIVQFIKAL
;
A
#
# COMPACT_ATOMS: atom_id res chain seq x y z
N LYS A 1 -20.76 -39.38 11.68
CA LYS A 1 -20.60 -37.93 11.96
C LYS A 1 -19.11 -37.64 11.85
N ASN A 2 -18.67 -37.21 10.68
CA ASN A 2 -17.32 -36.78 10.47
C ASN A 2 -17.29 -35.29 10.84
N ASP A 3 -16.73 -35.02 11.99
CA ASP A 3 -16.35 -33.67 12.41
C ASP A 3 -15.07 -33.32 11.64
N VAL A 4 -15.23 -32.62 10.51
CA VAL A 4 -14.13 -32.03 9.78
C VAL A 4 -13.94 -30.66 10.41
N SER A 5 -13.12 -30.57 11.47
CA SER A 5 -12.64 -29.31 11.98
C SER A 5 -11.94 -28.56 10.82
N GLU A 6 -12.40 -27.36 10.50
CA GLU A 6 -11.69 -26.50 9.58
C GLU A 6 -10.24 -26.33 10.07
N PRO A 7 -9.24 -26.43 9.18
CA PRO A 7 -7.86 -26.24 9.59
C PRO A 7 -7.70 -24.84 10.19
N ASP A 8 -7.10 -24.80 11.37
CA ASP A 8 -6.75 -23.55 12.06
C ASP A 8 -5.93 -22.68 11.09
N PHE A 9 -6.56 -21.64 10.60
CA PHE A 9 -5.98 -20.77 9.60
C PHE A 9 -5.20 -19.67 10.30
N ASP A 10 -3.85 -19.78 10.33
CA ASP A 10 -2.99 -18.69 10.79
C ASP A 10 -2.63 -17.75 9.62
N PRO A 11 -3.18 -16.53 9.60
CA PRO A 11 -2.87 -15.55 8.56
C PRO A 11 -1.38 -15.18 8.52
N ALA A 12 -0.67 -15.25 9.66
CA ALA A 12 0.75 -14.90 9.74
C ALA A 12 1.63 -15.99 9.11
N GLU A 13 1.33 -17.26 9.32
CA GLU A 13 2.03 -18.38 8.66
C GLU A 13 1.81 -18.37 7.15
N MET A 14 0.60 -18.03 6.70
CA MET A 14 0.29 -17.92 5.28
C MET A 14 1.06 -16.76 4.63
N LEU A 15 1.16 -15.63 5.31
CA LEU A 15 1.90 -14.47 4.82
C LEU A 15 3.42 -14.76 4.75
N ALA A 16 3.97 -15.42 5.79
CA ALA A 16 5.37 -15.82 5.83
C ALA A 16 5.72 -16.83 4.73
N GLY A 17 4.88 -17.85 4.51
CA GLY A 17 5.07 -18.84 3.45
C GLY A 17 5.04 -18.23 2.06
N LYS A 18 4.19 -17.24 1.82
CA LYS A 18 4.05 -16.52 0.55
C LYS A 18 5.22 -15.57 0.30
N MET A 19 5.70 -14.86 1.32
CA MET A 19 6.90 -14.04 1.23
C MET A 19 8.15 -14.88 0.91
N VAL A 20 8.30 -16.05 1.52
CA VAL A 20 9.40 -16.97 1.24
C VAL A 20 9.32 -17.53 -0.19
N ALA A 21 8.12 -17.84 -0.70
CA ALA A 21 7.94 -18.29 -2.08
C ALA A 21 8.27 -17.19 -3.10
N MET A 22 7.91 -15.94 -2.81
CA MET A 22 8.24 -14.76 -3.61
C MET A 22 9.75 -14.49 -3.64
N LEU A 23 10.42 -14.58 -2.49
CA LEU A 23 11.87 -14.41 -2.36
C LEU A 23 12.67 -15.53 -3.04
N ARG A 24 12.09 -16.73 -3.20
CA ARG A 24 12.73 -17.88 -3.88
C ARG A 24 12.55 -17.89 -5.40
N GLY A 25 11.94 -16.85 -5.99
CA GLY A 25 11.81 -16.72 -7.46
C GLY A 25 10.93 -17.79 -8.11
N ARG A 26 10.10 -18.49 -7.34
CA ARG A 26 9.18 -19.50 -7.87
C ARG A 26 7.83 -18.88 -8.20
N GLY A 27 7.74 -18.34 -9.43
CA GLY A 27 6.49 -17.92 -10.04
C GLY A 27 6.08 -16.49 -9.72
N ALA A 28 5.50 -15.82 -10.71
CA ALA A 28 4.77 -14.57 -10.48
C ALA A 28 3.69 -14.79 -9.40
N PRO A 29 3.44 -13.81 -8.51
CA PRO A 29 2.39 -13.94 -7.52
C PRO A 29 1.08 -14.29 -8.23
N ASN A 30 0.40 -15.34 -7.74
CA ASN A 30 -0.82 -15.82 -8.36
C ASN A 30 -1.81 -14.65 -8.46
N GLN A 31 -2.32 -14.37 -9.66
CA GLN A 31 -3.30 -13.30 -9.94
C GLN A 31 -4.51 -13.38 -8.98
N TRP A 32 -4.90 -14.59 -8.61
CA TRP A 32 -5.95 -14.82 -7.63
C TRP A 32 -5.57 -14.27 -6.24
N LEU A 33 -4.34 -14.46 -5.81
CA LEU A 33 -3.85 -13.98 -4.53
C LEU A 33 -3.84 -12.44 -4.46
N ILE A 34 -3.32 -11.81 -5.50
CA ILE A 34 -3.30 -10.35 -5.63
C ILE A 34 -4.73 -9.80 -5.60
N SER A 35 -5.65 -10.44 -6.33
CA SER A 35 -7.04 -9.99 -6.39
C SER A 35 -7.78 -10.19 -5.07
N SER A 36 -7.48 -11.25 -4.30
CA SER A 36 -8.05 -11.49 -2.99
C SER A 36 -7.61 -10.43 -1.98
N PHE A 37 -6.30 -10.16 -1.88
CA PHE A 37 -5.79 -9.10 -1.00
C PHE A 37 -6.37 -7.74 -1.34
N ARG A 38 -6.47 -7.43 -2.64
CA ARG A 38 -7.05 -6.16 -3.09
C ARG A 38 -8.52 -6.05 -2.69
N ARG A 39 -9.30 -7.13 -2.81
CA ARG A 39 -10.71 -7.15 -2.42
C ARG A 39 -10.88 -6.99 -0.91
N GLU A 40 -10.17 -7.75 -0.10
CA GLU A 40 -10.22 -7.68 1.36
C GLU A 40 -9.87 -6.28 1.87
N THR A 41 -8.86 -5.64 1.27
CA THR A 41 -8.47 -4.27 1.63
C THR A 41 -9.55 -3.26 1.25
N ILE A 42 -10.17 -3.39 0.08
CA ILE A 42 -11.26 -2.52 -0.36
C ILE A 42 -12.47 -2.67 0.56
N ASP A 43 -12.85 -3.89 0.91
CA ASP A 43 -13.98 -4.17 1.80
C ASP A 43 -13.72 -3.61 3.22
N ALA A 44 -12.49 -3.74 3.73
CA ALA A 44 -12.10 -3.16 5.01
C ALA A 44 -12.20 -1.62 4.99
N VAL A 45 -11.70 -0.97 3.95
CA VAL A 45 -11.79 0.50 3.79
C VAL A 45 -13.25 0.93 3.65
N HIS A 46 -14.06 0.18 2.90
CA HIS A 46 -15.49 0.48 2.72
C HIS A 46 -16.26 0.49 4.05
N ALA A 47 -15.90 -0.39 4.97
CA ALA A 47 -16.56 -0.52 6.28
C ALA A 47 -16.22 0.59 7.28
N LEU A 48 -15.18 1.40 7.03
CA LEU A 48 -14.77 2.47 7.94
C LEU A 48 -15.78 3.63 7.93
N THR A 49 -16.09 4.13 9.13
CA THR A 49 -16.99 5.29 9.32
C THR A 49 -16.25 6.57 9.69
N ILE A 50 -14.94 6.49 9.91
CA ILE A 50 -14.06 7.59 10.25
C ILE A 50 -13.56 8.31 8.99
N PRO A 51 -13.10 9.57 9.09
CA PRO A 51 -12.36 10.25 8.02
C PRO A 51 -11.11 9.48 7.62
N ILE A 52 -10.85 9.37 6.33
CA ILE A 52 -9.73 8.60 5.77
C ILE A 52 -8.91 9.52 4.86
N LEU A 53 -7.58 9.49 5.03
CA LEU A 53 -6.65 10.09 4.10
C LEU A 53 -5.86 8.99 3.38
N VAL A 54 -5.98 8.94 2.07
CA VAL A 54 -5.16 8.09 1.19
C VAL A 54 -4.08 8.95 0.58
N LEU A 55 -2.82 8.60 0.81
CA LEU A 55 -1.65 9.30 0.29
C LEU A 55 -0.90 8.39 -0.68
N GLN A 56 -0.63 8.88 -1.88
CA GLN A 56 0.08 8.11 -2.91
C GLN A 56 1.16 8.93 -3.57
N GLY A 57 2.36 8.36 -3.63
CA GLY A 57 3.46 8.93 -4.40
C GLY A 57 3.35 8.59 -5.89
N THR A 58 3.63 9.56 -6.76
CA THR A 58 3.57 9.32 -8.21
C THR A 58 4.76 8.54 -8.75
N ASN A 59 5.85 8.44 -7.99
CA ASN A 59 7.04 7.66 -8.30
C ASN A 59 7.13 6.35 -7.50
N ASP A 60 6.02 5.90 -6.89
CA ASP A 60 5.98 4.62 -6.20
C ASP A 60 6.07 3.47 -7.22
N LEU A 61 7.14 2.66 -7.11
CA LEU A 61 7.39 1.50 -7.96
C LEU A 61 6.76 0.21 -7.42
N GLN A 62 6.22 0.23 -6.21
CA GLN A 62 5.66 -0.95 -5.54
C GLN A 62 4.14 -0.95 -5.55
N VAL A 63 3.53 0.21 -5.31
CA VAL A 63 2.07 0.40 -5.30
C VAL A 63 1.68 1.42 -6.36
N GLY A 64 0.82 1.01 -7.26
CA GLY A 64 0.39 1.88 -8.37
C GLY A 64 -0.64 2.92 -7.94
N VAL A 65 -0.63 4.04 -8.66
CA VAL A 65 -1.62 5.13 -8.49
C VAL A 65 -3.06 4.61 -8.53
N LYS A 66 -3.35 3.64 -9.41
CA LYS A 66 -4.68 3.03 -9.54
C LYS A 66 -5.14 2.32 -8.27
N ASP A 67 -4.24 1.77 -7.48
CA ASP A 67 -4.60 1.11 -6.22
C ASP A 67 -5.07 2.15 -5.19
N ALA A 68 -4.41 3.29 -5.11
CA ALA A 68 -4.83 4.41 -4.26
C ALA A 68 -6.17 5.01 -4.70
N GLU A 69 -6.40 5.13 -6.01
CA GLU A 69 -7.68 5.57 -6.57
C GLU A 69 -8.82 4.61 -6.21
N LEU A 70 -8.60 3.30 -6.30
CA LEU A 70 -9.57 2.28 -5.90
C LEU A 70 -9.87 2.33 -4.41
N LEU A 71 -8.87 2.50 -3.56
CA LEU A 71 -9.06 2.64 -2.12
C LEU A 71 -9.88 3.88 -1.77
N ALA A 72 -9.56 5.01 -2.37
CA ALA A 72 -10.29 6.25 -2.13
C ALA A 72 -11.74 6.17 -2.64
N ALA A 73 -11.96 5.54 -3.78
CA ALA A 73 -13.31 5.34 -4.33
C ALA A 73 -14.16 4.37 -3.49
N ALA A 74 -13.54 3.50 -2.69
CA ALA A 74 -14.25 2.53 -1.87
C ALA A 74 -15.00 3.17 -0.69
N ASN A 75 -14.66 4.39 -0.27
CA ASN A 75 -15.28 5.02 0.88
C ASN A 75 -15.51 6.52 0.66
N LYS A 76 -16.74 6.97 0.86
CA LYS A 76 -17.12 8.40 0.72
C LYS A 76 -16.41 9.34 1.71
N ASN A 77 -15.90 8.81 2.82
CA ASN A 77 -15.14 9.57 3.82
C ASN A 77 -13.64 9.63 3.47
N ALA A 78 -13.22 9.00 2.37
CA ALA A 78 -11.83 9.00 1.94
C ALA A 78 -11.51 10.23 1.08
N ARG A 79 -10.37 10.85 1.40
CA ARG A 79 -9.73 11.89 0.57
C ARG A 79 -8.45 11.32 0.00
N LEU A 80 -8.29 11.37 -1.32
CA LEU A 80 -7.04 11.03 -2.00
C LEU A 80 -6.19 12.28 -2.19
N THR A 81 -4.91 12.18 -1.82
CA THR A 81 -3.92 13.20 -2.13
C THR A 81 -2.72 12.55 -2.81
N MET A 82 -2.46 12.97 -4.04
CA MET A 82 -1.28 12.55 -4.80
C MET A 82 -0.09 13.42 -4.42
N ILE A 83 1.03 12.79 -4.10
CA ILE A 83 2.29 13.49 -3.79
C ILE A 83 3.22 13.34 -4.99
N PRO A 84 3.43 14.42 -5.77
CA PRO A 84 4.30 14.37 -6.94
C PRO A 84 5.70 13.90 -6.60
N LYS A 85 6.27 13.05 -7.45
CA LYS A 85 7.63 12.52 -7.35
C LYS A 85 7.96 11.72 -6.08
N MET A 86 7.04 11.56 -5.15
CA MET A 86 7.26 10.75 -3.96
C MET A 86 7.28 9.27 -4.32
N ASN A 87 8.23 8.53 -3.77
CA ASN A 87 8.33 7.08 -3.90
C ASN A 87 7.73 6.34 -2.68
N HIS A 88 7.87 5.01 -2.67
CA HIS A 88 7.30 4.14 -1.63
C HIS A 88 7.86 4.40 -0.22
N ILE A 89 9.09 4.86 -0.10
CA ILE A 89 9.72 5.22 1.18
C ILE A 89 9.55 6.71 1.54
N PHE A 90 8.57 7.37 0.92
CA PHE A 90 8.18 8.75 1.20
C PHE A 90 9.23 9.81 0.87
N VAL A 91 10.20 9.50 0.00
CA VAL A 91 11.24 10.42 -0.45
C VAL A 91 10.85 11.02 -1.80
N GLU A 92 11.10 12.31 -1.98
CA GLU A 92 10.93 12.98 -3.29
C GLU A 92 12.12 12.65 -4.20
N ILE A 93 11.83 12.06 -5.36
CA ILE A 93 12.83 11.66 -6.35
C ILE A 93 12.74 12.56 -7.57
N ASN A 94 13.80 13.35 -7.80
CA ASN A 94 13.93 14.23 -8.95
C ASN A 94 14.75 13.61 -10.11
N GLY A 95 15.03 12.31 -10.06
CA GLY A 95 15.78 11.54 -11.03
C GLY A 95 14.93 10.52 -11.78
N ASP A 96 15.62 9.62 -12.44
CA ASP A 96 15.05 8.49 -13.16
C ASP A 96 14.73 7.29 -12.24
N GLU A 97 14.36 6.16 -12.82
CA GLU A 97 14.05 4.93 -12.09
C GLU A 97 15.26 4.39 -11.31
N GLN A 98 16.49 4.60 -11.82
CA GLN A 98 17.70 4.17 -11.11
C GLN A 98 17.91 5.02 -9.85
N ALA A 99 17.76 6.34 -9.94
CA ALA A 99 17.82 7.23 -8.78
C ALA A 99 16.75 6.88 -7.73
N ASN A 100 15.58 6.46 -8.17
CA ASN A 100 14.53 5.98 -7.28
C ASN A 100 14.97 4.70 -6.54
N LYS A 101 15.53 3.71 -7.23
CA LYS A 101 16.04 2.48 -6.62
C LYS A 101 17.18 2.77 -5.64
N ASP A 102 18.10 3.64 -5.99
CA ASP A 102 19.26 3.98 -5.16
C ASP A 102 18.84 4.68 -3.85
N SER A 103 17.72 5.40 -3.86
CA SER A 103 17.18 6.07 -2.68
C SER A 103 16.85 5.12 -1.52
N TYR A 104 16.50 3.86 -1.81
CA TYR A 104 16.13 2.87 -0.79
C TYR A 104 17.28 2.50 0.15
N THR A 105 18.50 2.76 -0.25
CA THR A 105 19.71 2.51 0.57
C THR A 105 20.26 3.78 1.20
N ASN A 106 19.65 4.94 0.96
CA ASN A 106 20.12 6.23 1.46
C ASN A 106 19.20 6.80 2.56
N ALA A 107 19.49 6.45 3.80
CA ALA A 107 18.73 6.88 4.97
C ALA A 107 18.83 8.39 5.29
N SER A 108 19.70 9.14 4.60
CA SER A 108 19.85 10.59 4.81
C SER A 108 18.88 11.45 4.00
N LEU A 109 18.15 10.85 3.08
CA LEU A 109 17.18 11.58 2.26
C LEU A 109 15.98 12.05 3.09
N PRO A 110 15.55 13.31 2.95
CA PRO A 110 14.42 13.82 3.69
C PRO A 110 13.09 13.26 3.16
N ILE A 111 12.13 13.15 4.06
CA ILE A 111 10.73 12.86 3.68
C ILE A 111 10.19 14.00 2.79
N ALA A 112 9.40 13.65 1.79
CA ALA A 112 8.77 14.60 0.89
C ALA A 112 7.95 15.66 1.67
N PRO A 113 8.27 16.96 1.54
CA PRO A 113 7.61 18.00 2.35
C PRO A 113 6.10 18.06 2.14
N LEU A 114 5.63 17.75 0.93
CA LEU A 114 4.19 17.74 0.61
C LEU A 114 3.44 16.64 1.38
N LEU A 115 4.09 15.52 1.73
CA LEU A 115 3.49 14.47 2.54
C LEU A 115 3.12 14.99 3.92
N SER A 116 4.08 15.60 4.62
CA SER A 116 3.85 16.16 5.96
C SER A 116 2.77 17.24 5.95
N ASN A 117 2.80 18.11 4.94
CA ASN A 117 1.79 19.15 4.77
C ASN A 117 0.39 18.57 4.55
N ALA A 118 0.25 17.53 3.71
CA ALA A 118 -1.05 16.88 3.46
C ALA A 118 -1.63 16.26 4.73
N ILE A 119 -0.80 15.60 5.54
CA ILE A 119 -1.21 15.02 6.83
C ILE A 119 -1.68 16.12 7.79
N VAL A 120 -0.90 17.18 7.96
CA VAL A 120 -1.24 18.30 8.86
C VAL A 120 -2.54 18.98 8.43
N GLN A 121 -2.72 19.22 7.14
CA GLN A 121 -3.95 19.84 6.62
C GLN A 121 -5.17 18.94 6.82
N PHE A 122 -5.01 17.63 6.65
CA PHE A 122 -6.10 16.68 6.90
C PHE A 122 -6.50 16.68 8.37
N ILE A 123 -5.54 16.59 9.30
CA ILE A 123 -5.81 16.58 10.75
C ILE A 123 -6.50 17.89 11.20
N LYS A 124 -6.08 19.03 10.65
CA LYS A 124 -6.70 20.33 10.98
C LYS A 124 -8.13 20.49 10.46
N ALA A 125 -8.53 19.66 9.49
CA ALA A 125 -9.85 19.70 8.88
C ALA A 125 -10.84 18.69 9.51
N LEU A 126 -10.42 17.90 10.50
CA LEU A 126 -11.26 17.02 11.31
C LEU A 126 -12.05 17.79 12.36
#